data_e2c43d963a48f699d216dc195caeaca6
#
_entry.id   e2c43d963a48f699d216dc195caeaca6
#
_cell.length_a   1.000
_cell.length_b   1.000
_cell.length_c   1.000
_cell.angle_alpha   90.00
_cell.angle_beta   90.00
_cell.angle_gamma   90.00
#
_symmetry.space_group_name_H-M   'P 1'
#
loop_
_entity.id
_entity.type
_entity.pdbx_description
1 polymer ?
#
loop_
_entity_poly.entity_id
_entity_poly.type
_entity_poly.pdbx_seq_one_letter_code
_entity_poly.pdbx_strand_id
1 'polypeptide(L)'
;GNNTLATGSFVSKSITRDEVVIFLVASKEVIKNSVAATLVFHEATDSQILNVKENENLHIRIGEKDWSDMWFSSRIANDFVITPIMPIVNFIEHHLDKHCFFQPIDLNSISKKDQLENISISEDVLFLDYPSEIVPEDEYMPVLGRAKFATALFKNFDGKPEFLLHSDNASNAASTPVFILNEGSFTTNNGQVFGNRFLFLGITNGSMSNNLMKVTKAHLLNNLADEFIN
;
A
#
# COMPACT_ATOMS: atom_id res chain seq x y z
N GLY A 1 23.62 -8.71 10.00
CA GLY A 1 22.66 -7.61 9.93
C GLY A 1 21.29 -8.13 10.34
N ASN A 2 20.50 -7.34 11.03
CA ASN A 2 19.13 -7.72 11.36
C ASN A 2 18.29 -7.65 10.07
N ASN A 3 17.65 -8.74 9.71
CA ASN A 3 16.64 -8.73 8.65
C ASN A 3 15.38 -8.07 9.22
N THR A 4 14.84 -7.09 8.50
CA THR A 4 13.56 -6.45 8.85
C THR A 4 12.57 -6.75 7.74
N LEU A 5 11.41 -7.30 8.10
CA LEU A 5 10.30 -7.48 7.19
C LEU A 5 9.56 -6.15 7.06
N ALA A 6 9.17 -5.79 5.85
CA ALA A 6 8.35 -4.62 5.57
C ALA A 6 7.36 -4.91 4.45
N THR A 7 6.21 -4.26 4.50
CA THR A 7 5.17 -4.37 3.48
C THR A 7 5.43 -3.35 2.37
N GLY A 8 5.18 -3.73 1.12
CA GLY A 8 5.07 -2.83 -0.01
C GLY A 8 3.66 -2.87 -0.58
N SER A 9 3.21 -1.77 -1.16
CA SER A 9 1.88 -1.68 -1.79
C SER A 9 2.02 -1.42 -3.28
N PHE A 10 1.18 -2.05 -4.09
CA PHE A 10 1.13 -1.77 -5.52
C PHE A 10 0.05 -0.74 -5.82
N VAL A 11 0.43 0.26 -6.62
CA VAL A 11 -0.50 1.26 -7.14
C VAL A 11 -0.34 1.38 -8.64
N SER A 12 -1.41 1.71 -9.34
CA SER A 12 -1.39 1.96 -10.78
C SER A 12 -1.80 3.38 -11.11
N LYS A 13 -1.17 3.95 -12.14
CA LYS A 13 -1.49 5.26 -12.68
C LYS A 13 -1.64 5.17 -14.18
N SER A 14 -2.80 5.54 -14.72
CA SER A 14 -2.99 5.67 -16.16
C SER A 14 -2.31 6.93 -16.67
N ILE A 15 -1.49 6.78 -17.71
CA ILE A 15 -0.87 7.89 -18.45
C ILE A 15 -1.80 8.29 -19.60
N THR A 16 -2.26 7.30 -20.36
CA THR A 16 -3.23 7.43 -21.44
C THR A 16 -4.36 6.42 -21.25
N ARG A 17 -5.27 6.29 -22.22
CA ARG A 17 -6.32 5.27 -22.19
C ARG A 17 -5.77 3.84 -22.21
N ASP A 18 -4.62 3.65 -22.85
CA ASP A 18 -4.03 2.33 -23.13
C ASP A 18 -2.71 2.09 -22.38
N GLU A 19 -2.19 3.11 -21.69
CA GLU A 19 -0.92 3.02 -20.98
C GLU A 19 -1.10 3.23 -19.47
N VAL A 20 -0.62 2.25 -18.71
CA VAL A 20 -0.65 2.24 -17.26
C VAL A 20 0.75 1.97 -16.73
N VAL A 21 1.18 2.76 -15.76
CA VAL A 21 2.39 2.44 -14.99
C VAL A 21 1.97 1.88 -13.65
N ILE A 22 2.61 0.77 -13.27
CA ILE A 22 2.42 0.13 -11.97
C ILE A 22 3.67 0.40 -11.14
N PHE A 23 3.45 0.95 -9.94
CA PHE A 23 4.51 1.26 -8.98
C PHE A 23 4.41 0.35 -7.75
N LEU A 24 5.57 -0.07 -7.26
CA LEU A 24 5.72 -0.50 -5.88
C LEU A 24 5.95 0.75 -5.03
N VAL A 25 5.16 0.90 -3.98
CA VAL A 25 5.25 1.98 -3.00
C VAL A 25 5.81 1.43 -1.70
N ALA A 26 6.77 2.13 -1.12
CA ALA A 26 7.31 1.81 0.19
C ALA A 26 7.48 3.08 1.05
N SER A 27 7.55 2.89 2.37
CA SER A 27 7.94 3.96 3.27
C SER A 27 9.41 4.32 3.05
N LYS A 28 9.71 5.61 2.98
CA LYS A 28 11.08 6.11 2.85
C LYS A 28 11.97 5.70 4.02
N GLU A 29 11.40 5.50 5.19
CA GLU A 29 12.12 5.05 6.38
C GLU A 29 12.63 3.61 6.22
N VAL A 30 11.80 2.73 5.64
CA VAL A 30 12.19 1.34 5.33
C VAL A 30 13.38 1.32 4.37
N ILE A 31 13.31 2.13 3.30
CA ILE A 31 14.38 2.17 2.29
C ILE A 31 15.67 2.74 2.83
N LYS A 32 15.63 3.81 3.62
CA LYS A 32 16.82 4.43 4.22
C LYS A 32 17.57 3.51 5.18
N ASN A 33 16.87 2.61 5.84
CA ASN A 33 17.43 1.71 6.85
C ASN A 33 17.88 0.37 6.26
N SER A 34 17.77 0.18 4.94
CA SER A 34 18.14 -1.05 4.23
C SER A 34 19.14 -0.75 3.11
N VAL A 35 20.13 -1.61 2.98
CA VAL A 35 21.16 -1.51 1.92
C VAL A 35 20.90 -2.46 0.75
N ALA A 36 20.04 -3.46 0.95
CA ALA A 36 19.62 -4.43 -0.04
C ALA A 36 18.31 -5.04 0.44
N ALA A 37 17.55 -5.70 -0.44
CA ALA A 37 16.32 -6.37 -0.06
C ALA A 37 16.10 -7.65 -0.85
N THR A 38 15.20 -8.48 -0.33
CA THR A 38 14.56 -9.55 -1.09
C THR A 38 13.09 -9.18 -1.23
N LEU A 39 12.64 -8.96 -2.46
CA LEU A 39 11.22 -8.78 -2.75
C LEU A 39 10.58 -10.16 -2.82
N VAL A 40 9.48 -10.34 -2.12
CA VAL A 40 8.71 -11.58 -2.12
C VAL A 40 7.37 -11.35 -2.77
N PHE A 41 7.05 -12.15 -3.78
CA PHE A 41 5.77 -12.15 -4.48
C PHE A 41 5.13 -13.53 -4.34
N HIS A 42 3.82 -13.57 -4.30
CA HIS A 42 3.13 -14.84 -4.56
C HIS A 42 3.24 -15.20 -6.04
N GLU A 43 3.43 -16.48 -6.33
CA GLU A 43 3.40 -16.97 -7.70
C GLU A 43 1.96 -17.10 -8.19
N ALA A 44 1.66 -16.56 -9.37
CA ALA A 44 0.38 -16.73 -10.04
C ALA A 44 0.34 -18.00 -10.89
N THR A 45 -0.85 -18.53 -11.14
CA THR A 45 -1.02 -19.73 -12.00
C THR A 45 -0.73 -19.42 -13.48
N ASP A 46 -1.05 -18.20 -13.91
CA ASP A 46 -0.69 -17.66 -15.23
C ASP A 46 -0.76 -16.11 -15.22
N SER A 47 -0.34 -15.47 -16.30
CA SER A 47 -0.31 -14.01 -16.44
C SER A 47 -1.69 -13.35 -16.59
N GLN A 48 -2.75 -14.11 -16.82
CA GLN A 48 -4.09 -13.59 -17.09
C GLN A 48 -5.07 -13.83 -15.95
N ILE A 49 -4.79 -14.81 -15.09
CA ILE A 49 -5.67 -15.24 -14.01
C ILE A 49 -5.07 -14.79 -12.68
N LEU A 50 -5.82 -13.99 -11.95
CA LEU A 50 -5.46 -13.50 -10.61
C LEU A 50 -5.63 -14.61 -9.54
N ASN A 51 -5.12 -15.82 -9.82
CA ASN A 51 -5.14 -16.93 -8.90
C ASN A 51 -3.72 -17.18 -8.40
N VAL A 52 -3.59 -17.21 -7.09
CA VAL A 52 -2.34 -17.52 -6.40
C VAL A 52 -2.12 -19.04 -6.38
N LYS A 53 -0.91 -19.47 -6.65
CA LYS A 53 -0.50 -20.84 -6.36
C LYS A 53 -0.31 -21.01 -4.86
N GLU A 54 -0.86 -22.07 -4.31
CA GLU A 54 -0.72 -22.36 -2.88
C GLU A 54 0.74 -22.61 -2.51
N ASN A 55 1.22 -21.90 -1.49
CA ASN A 55 2.55 -22.05 -0.90
C ASN A 55 3.74 -21.86 -1.85
N GLU A 56 3.55 -21.19 -2.99
CA GLU A 56 4.65 -20.85 -3.89
C GLU A 56 4.93 -19.34 -3.88
N ASN A 57 6.12 -18.99 -3.40
CA ASN A 57 6.61 -17.60 -3.31
C ASN A 57 7.85 -17.43 -4.20
N LEU A 58 7.92 -16.26 -4.82
CA LEU A 58 9.04 -15.83 -5.65
C LEU A 58 9.92 -14.87 -4.86
N HIS A 59 11.18 -15.22 -4.66
CA HIS A 59 12.14 -14.43 -3.92
C HIS A 59 13.13 -13.77 -4.88
N ILE A 60 13.04 -12.45 -5.04
CA ILE A 60 13.91 -11.70 -5.95
C ILE A 60 14.85 -10.82 -5.11
N ARG A 61 16.13 -11.19 -5.11
CA ARG A 61 17.15 -10.43 -4.40
C ARG A 61 17.58 -9.22 -5.22
N ILE A 62 17.48 -8.06 -4.61
CA ILE A 62 17.98 -6.78 -5.16
C ILE A 62 19.26 -6.41 -4.42
N GLY A 63 20.35 -6.25 -5.17
CA GLY A 63 21.65 -5.89 -4.63
C GLY A 63 21.71 -4.43 -4.19
N GLU A 64 22.77 -4.07 -3.45
CA GLU A 64 22.94 -2.75 -2.83
C GLU A 64 22.82 -1.60 -3.83
N LYS A 65 23.53 -1.70 -4.96
CA LYS A 65 23.51 -0.65 -5.99
C LYS A 65 22.12 -0.48 -6.58
N ASP A 66 21.50 -1.57 -7.03
CA ASP A 66 20.19 -1.53 -7.67
C ASP A 66 19.11 -1.09 -6.68
N TRP A 67 19.23 -1.49 -5.40
CA TRP A 67 18.33 -1.08 -4.34
C TRP A 67 18.36 0.42 -4.10
N SER A 68 19.56 1.03 -4.08
CA SER A 68 19.68 2.49 -3.88
C SER A 68 19.17 3.30 -5.07
N ASP A 69 19.37 2.80 -6.29
CA ASP A 69 19.12 3.53 -7.52
C ASP A 69 17.68 3.41 -8.03
N MET A 70 16.94 2.38 -7.61
CA MET A 70 15.60 2.10 -8.15
C MET A 70 14.50 3.03 -7.63
N TRP A 71 14.72 3.72 -6.50
CA TRP A 71 13.67 4.45 -5.81
C TRP A 71 13.58 5.91 -6.21
N PHE A 72 12.41 6.33 -6.64
CA PHE A 72 12.08 7.74 -6.84
C PHE A 72 11.45 8.33 -5.57
N SER A 73 11.89 9.53 -5.18
CA SER A 73 11.37 10.27 -4.03
C SER A 73 11.19 11.73 -4.37
N SER A 74 10.17 12.35 -3.80
CA SER A 74 9.85 13.76 -3.98
C SER A 74 9.86 14.50 -2.65
N ARG A 75 9.96 15.84 -2.70
CA ARG A 75 9.78 16.70 -1.53
C ARG A 75 8.31 16.83 -1.12
N ILE A 76 7.40 16.63 -2.07
CA ILE A 76 5.95 16.76 -1.85
C ILE A 76 5.42 15.57 -1.06
N ALA A 77 5.89 14.35 -1.38
CA ALA A 77 5.52 13.10 -0.71
C ALA A 77 6.70 12.54 0.07
N ASN A 78 7.18 13.30 1.06
CA ASN A 78 8.47 13.05 1.72
C ASN A 78 8.57 11.73 2.49
N ASP A 79 7.43 11.10 2.81
CA ASP A 79 7.38 9.86 3.59
C ASP A 79 7.36 8.60 2.72
N PHE A 80 7.18 8.74 1.40
CA PHE A 80 7.11 7.64 0.45
C PHE A 80 8.19 7.68 -0.61
N VAL A 81 8.46 6.51 -1.15
CA VAL A 81 9.22 6.29 -2.37
C VAL A 81 8.44 5.35 -3.28
N ILE A 82 8.63 5.51 -4.58
CA ILE A 82 8.02 4.64 -5.59
C ILE A 82 9.07 4.11 -6.55
N THR A 83 8.80 2.96 -7.14
CA THR A 83 9.57 2.42 -8.24
C THR A 83 8.64 1.71 -9.23
N PRO A 84 8.83 1.87 -10.56
CA PRO A 84 8.13 1.06 -11.54
C PRO A 84 8.46 -0.41 -11.34
N ILE A 85 7.42 -1.27 -11.20
CA ILE A 85 7.64 -2.68 -10.88
C ILE A 85 7.79 -3.56 -12.14
N MET A 86 7.28 -3.12 -13.29
CA MET A 86 7.26 -3.93 -14.51
C MET A 86 8.63 -4.42 -14.98
N PRO A 87 9.75 -3.70 -14.82
CA PRO A 87 11.07 -4.25 -15.13
C PRO A 87 11.40 -5.52 -14.33
N ILE A 88 10.99 -5.60 -13.05
CA ILE A 88 11.19 -6.78 -12.20
C ILE A 88 10.24 -7.91 -12.61
N VAL A 89 8.97 -7.58 -12.86
CA VAL A 89 7.97 -8.56 -13.33
C VAL A 89 8.39 -9.18 -14.64
N ASN A 90 8.80 -8.37 -15.62
CA ASN A 90 9.30 -8.85 -16.92
C ASN A 90 10.56 -9.72 -16.77
N PHE A 91 11.46 -9.37 -15.85
CA PHE A 91 12.62 -10.20 -15.56
C PHE A 91 12.19 -11.59 -15.05
N ILE A 92 11.22 -11.65 -14.13
CA ILE A 92 10.70 -12.91 -13.58
C ILE A 92 10.07 -13.75 -14.70
N GLU A 93 9.22 -13.16 -15.53
CA GLU A 93 8.53 -13.84 -16.62
C GLU A 93 9.52 -14.39 -17.67
N HIS A 94 10.47 -13.55 -18.12
CA HIS A 94 11.37 -13.93 -19.20
C HIS A 94 12.54 -14.83 -18.80
N HIS A 95 13.00 -14.76 -17.53
CA HIS A 95 14.19 -15.49 -17.09
C HIS A 95 13.88 -16.66 -16.16
N LEU A 96 12.76 -16.59 -15.42
CA LEU A 96 12.36 -17.64 -14.49
C LEU A 96 11.17 -18.46 -15.00
N ASP A 97 10.52 -18.04 -16.10
CA ASP A 97 9.30 -18.66 -16.64
C ASP A 97 8.19 -18.79 -15.58
N LYS A 98 8.03 -17.70 -14.79
CA LYS A 98 7.09 -17.62 -13.68
C LYS A 98 6.30 -16.32 -13.74
N HIS A 99 5.11 -16.31 -13.13
CA HIS A 99 4.23 -15.14 -13.10
C HIS A 99 4.05 -14.63 -11.66
N CYS A 100 4.14 -13.31 -11.48
CA CYS A 100 3.88 -12.69 -10.19
C CYS A 100 2.39 -12.42 -10.00
N PHE A 101 1.85 -12.79 -8.85
CA PHE A 101 0.55 -12.32 -8.42
C PHE A 101 0.70 -10.96 -7.72
N PHE A 102 0.00 -9.95 -8.22
CA PHE A 102 -0.19 -8.66 -7.55
C PHE A 102 -1.42 -7.94 -8.08
N GLN A 103 -2.07 -7.18 -7.23
CA GLN A 103 -3.22 -6.37 -7.61
C GLN A 103 -2.98 -4.91 -7.22
N PRO A 104 -2.78 -4.01 -8.20
CA PRO A 104 -2.52 -2.61 -7.91
C PRO A 104 -3.82 -1.86 -7.57
N ILE A 105 -3.71 -0.90 -6.66
CA ILE A 105 -4.77 0.06 -6.35
C ILE A 105 -4.70 1.19 -7.39
N ASP A 106 -5.80 1.42 -8.12
CA ASP A 106 -5.87 2.48 -9.12
C ASP A 106 -5.88 3.87 -8.45
N LEU A 107 -4.83 4.64 -8.69
CA LEU A 107 -4.70 6.01 -8.18
C LEU A 107 -5.72 6.99 -8.78
N ASN A 108 -6.34 6.66 -9.91
CA ASN A 108 -7.42 7.48 -10.45
C ASN A 108 -8.73 7.32 -9.66
N SER A 109 -8.85 6.24 -8.88
CA SER A 109 -9.99 5.96 -7.99
C SER A 109 -9.86 6.58 -6.59
N ILE A 110 -8.81 7.36 -6.33
CA ILE A 110 -8.62 8.04 -5.04
C ILE A 110 -9.80 8.94 -4.76
N SER A 111 -10.34 8.78 -3.56
CA SER A 111 -11.50 9.53 -3.09
C SER A 111 -11.26 11.04 -3.14
N LYS A 112 -12.21 11.75 -3.73
CA LYS A 112 -12.21 13.22 -3.75
C LYS A 112 -12.47 13.77 -2.35
N LYS A 113 -12.11 15.03 -2.15
CA LYS A 113 -12.23 15.70 -0.84
C LYS A 113 -13.65 15.64 -0.28
N ASP A 114 -14.66 15.86 -1.10
CA ASP A 114 -16.08 15.81 -0.74
C ASP A 114 -16.51 14.40 -0.26
N GLN A 115 -15.97 13.35 -0.87
CA GLN A 115 -16.21 11.98 -0.41
C GLN A 115 -15.58 11.72 0.96
N LEU A 116 -14.37 12.23 1.20
CA LEU A 116 -13.66 12.08 2.47
C LEU A 116 -14.34 12.86 3.61
N GLU A 117 -14.94 14.04 3.33
CA GLU A 117 -15.68 14.83 4.30
C GLU A 117 -16.99 14.15 4.77
N ASN A 118 -17.54 13.25 3.96
CA ASN A 118 -18.77 12.52 4.26
C ASN A 118 -18.52 11.18 4.99
N ILE A 119 -17.27 10.82 5.28
CA ILE A 119 -16.95 9.60 6.03
C ILE A 119 -17.19 9.83 7.52
N SER A 120 -17.98 8.94 8.13
CA SER A 120 -18.20 8.97 9.57
C SER A 120 -16.91 8.57 10.32
N ILE A 121 -16.62 9.25 11.42
CA ILE A 121 -15.50 8.88 12.31
C ILE A 121 -15.68 7.48 12.94
N SER A 122 -16.90 6.97 12.98
CA SER A 122 -17.23 5.63 13.50
C SER A 122 -17.06 4.51 12.45
N GLU A 123 -16.73 4.87 11.19
CA GLU A 123 -16.54 3.90 10.11
C GLU A 123 -15.39 2.93 10.42
N ASP A 124 -15.55 1.68 10.02
CA ASP A 124 -14.47 0.70 10.08
C ASP A 124 -13.46 0.96 8.98
N VAL A 125 -12.19 0.99 9.37
CA VAL A 125 -11.05 1.12 8.47
C VAL A 125 -10.33 -0.22 8.44
N LEU A 126 -9.98 -0.68 7.25
CA LEU A 126 -9.26 -1.91 7.02
C LEU A 126 -7.82 -1.61 6.60
N PHE A 127 -6.91 -2.50 6.98
CA PHE A 127 -5.52 -2.47 6.50
C PHE A 127 -5.00 -3.90 6.28
N LEU A 128 -4.09 -4.07 5.32
CA LEU A 128 -3.45 -5.36 5.03
C LEU A 128 -2.02 -5.33 5.54
N ASP A 129 -1.68 -6.27 6.40
CA ASP A 129 -0.37 -6.38 7.01
C ASP A 129 0.22 -7.78 6.85
N TYR A 130 1.54 -7.90 7.00
CA TYR A 130 2.27 -9.16 7.01
C TYR A 130 3.00 -9.31 8.36
N PRO A 131 2.28 -9.63 9.45
CA PRO A 131 2.87 -9.70 10.77
C PRO A 131 3.77 -10.94 10.91
N SER A 132 5.08 -10.74 10.94
CA SER A 132 6.08 -11.81 11.09
C SER A 132 5.97 -12.59 12.40
N GLU A 133 5.28 -12.02 13.40
CA GLU A 133 5.05 -12.67 14.69
C GLU A 133 3.91 -13.70 14.66
N ILE A 134 3.00 -13.61 13.69
CA ILE A 134 1.77 -14.41 13.60
C ILE A 134 1.81 -15.37 12.42
N VAL A 135 2.38 -14.92 11.30
CA VAL A 135 2.45 -15.69 10.05
C VAL A 135 3.84 -16.28 9.90
N PRO A 136 3.96 -17.59 9.63
CA PRO A 136 5.26 -18.22 9.33
C PRO A 136 5.97 -17.47 8.20
N GLU A 137 7.30 -17.31 8.33
CA GLU A 137 8.12 -16.55 7.37
C GLU A 137 8.06 -17.09 5.94
N ASP A 138 7.71 -18.36 5.75
CA ASP A 138 7.61 -19.04 4.48
C ASP A 138 6.23 -18.94 3.82
N GLU A 139 5.19 -18.60 4.57
CA GLU A 139 3.83 -18.49 4.04
C GLU A 139 3.49 -17.11 3.46
N TYR A 140 4.07 -16.03 4.00
CA TYR A 140 3.84 -14.63 3.57
C TYR A 140 2.38 -14.26 3.35
N MET A 141 1.48 -14.76 4.20
CA MET A 141 0.05 -14.49 4.07
C MET A 141 -0.31 -13.11 4.65
N PRO A 142 -1.08 -12.28 3.92
CA PRO A 142 -1.56 -11.03 4.45
C PRO A 142 -2.64 -11.26 5.52
N VAL A 143 -2.60 -10.46 6.58
CA VAL A 143 -3.62 -10.42 7.62
C VAL A 143 -4.43 -9.15 7.46
N LEU A 144 -5.76 -9.30 7.40
CA LEU A 144 -6.68 -8.16 7.36
C LEU A 144 -6.90 -7.63 8.78
N GLY A 145 -6.36 -6.46 9.06
CA GLY A 145 -6.57 -5.73 10.31
C GLY A 145 -7.75 -4.76 10.24
N ARG A 146 -8.27 -4.38 11.42
CA ARG A 146 -9.31 -3.35 11.57
C ARG A 146 -8.83 -2.23 12.48
N ALA A 147 -9.26 -1.02 12.14
CA ALA A 147 -8.97 0.19 12.89
C ALA A 147 -10.17 1.14 12.92
N LYS A 148 -10.10 2.14 13.77
CA LYS A 148 -11.03 3.28 13.82
C LYS A 148 -10.26 4.58 13.62
N PHE A 149 -10.94 5.61 13.12
CA PHE A 149 -10.35 6.94 13.06
C PHE A 149 -10.09 7.48 14.48
N ALA A 150 -8.83 7.84 14.75
CA ALA A 150 -8.45 8.56 15.96
C ALA A 150 -8.46 10.07 15.73
N THR A 151 -8.33 10.52 14.46
CA THR A 151 -8.45 11.92 14.06
C THR A 151 -9.34 12.05 12.83
N ALA A 152 -9.88 13.24 12.60
CA ALA A 152 -10.72 13.50 11.43
C ALA A 152 -9.92 13.41 10.12
N LEU A 153 -10.39 12.57 9.19
CA LEU A 153 -9.71 12.30 7.92
C LEU A 153 -9.51 13.55 7.04
N PHE A 154 -10.47 14.48 7.04
CA PHE A 154 -10.41 15.69 6.23
C PHE A 154 -9.42 16.75 6.76
N LYS A 155 -8.97 16.63 8.03
CA LYS A 155 -7.96 17.51 8.63
C LYS A 155 -6.56 16.93 8.45
N ASN A 156 -5.57 17.80 8.46
CA ASN A 156 -4.18 17.41 8.53
C ASN A 156 -3.76 17.24 9.98
N PHE A 157 -3.05 16.15 10.27
CA PHE A 157 -2.47 15.91 11.59
C PHE A 157 -1.09 16.57 11.67
N ASP A 158 -0.86 17.38 12.71
CA ASP A 158 0.39 18.12 12.92
C ASP A 158 0.85 18.93 11.69
N GLY A 159 -0.12 19.54 10.99
CA GLY A 159 0.13 20.33 9.77
C GLY A 159 0.50 19.51 8.52
N LYS A 160 0.64 18.20 8.64
CA LYS A 160 0.99 17.29 7.55
C LYS A 160 -0.27 16.62 6.96
N PRO A 161 -0.26 16.22 5.69
CA PRO A 161 -1.37 15.49 5.06
C PRO A 161 -1.45 14.04 5.57
N GLU A 162 -1.60 13.91 6.86
CA GLU A 162 -1.66 12.67 7.62
C GLU A 162 -2.94 12.63 8.46
N PHE A 163 -3.31 11.44 8.93
CA PHE A 163 -4.31 11.21 9.95
C PHE A 163 -3.93 10.02 10.83
N LEU A 164 -4.58 9.90 11.98
CA LEU A 164 -4.33 8.80 12.90
C LEU A 164 -5.49 7.81 12.92
N LEU A 165 -5.13 6.54 12.99
CA LEU A 165 -6.01 5.43 13.28
C LEU A 165 -5.68 4.83 14.64
N HIS A 166 -6.66 4.26 15.31
CA HIS A 166 -6.50 3.44 16.49
C HIS A 166 -6.83 1.98 16.15
N SER A 167 -5.93 1.07 16.51
CA SER A 167 -6.13 -0.37 16.35
C SER A 167 -5.49 -1.11 17.51
N ASP A 168 -6.22 -2.05 18.12
CA ASP A 168 -5.68 -2.91 19.19
C ASP A 168 -4.56 -3.84 18.67
N ASN A 169 -4.54 -4.07 17.36
CA ASN A 169 -3.54 -4.88 16.65
C ASN A 169 -2.63 -4.01 15.77
N ALA A 170 -2.38 -2.77 16.20
CA ALA A 170 -1.45 -1.89 15.48
C ALA A 170 -0.07 -2.53 15.45
N SER A 171 0.26 -3.18 14.34
CA SER A 171 1.60 -3.67 14.10
C SER A 171 2.53 -2.52 13.71
N ASN A 172 3.84 -2.75 13.82
CA ASN A 172 4.85 -1.78 13.38
C ASN A 172 4.95 -1.68 11.84
N ALA A 173 3.94 -2.17 11.10
CA ALA A 173 3.97 -2.21 9.67
C ALA A 173 3.94 -0.82 9.05
N ALA A 174 5.05 -0.45 8.47
CA ALA A 174 5.12 0.67 7.53
C ALA A 174 4.75 0.18 6.13
N SER A 175 4.22 1.08 5.31
CA SER A 175 3.83 0.83 3.90
C SER A 175 2.59 -0.03 3.70
N THR A 176 1.78 -0.21 4.74
CA THR A 176 0.54 -0.98 4.69
C THR A 176 -0.60 -0.16 4.08
N PRO A 177 -1.33 -0.68 3.08
CA PRO A 177 -2.46 0.02 2.47
C PRO A 177 -3.65 0.08 3.45
N VAL A 178 -4.30 1.24 3.50
CA VAL A 178 -5.42 1.55 4.38
C VAL A 178 -6.63 1.93 3.55
N PHE A 179 -7.78 1.30 3.80
CA PHE A 179 -8.97 1.49 2.99
C PHE A 179 -10.27 1.27 3.79
N ILE A 180 -11.36 1.74 3.21
CA ILE A 180 -12.72 1.39 3.62
C ILE A 180 -13.31 0.49 2.54
N LEU A 181 -13.89 -0.61 2.96
CA LEU A 181 -14.67 -1.52 2.10
C LEU A 181 -16.04 -1.73 2.73
N ASN A 182 -17.08 -1.35 2.01
CA ASN A 182 -18.45 -1.63 2.42
C ASN A 182 -19.14 -2.44 1.33
N GLU A 183 -19.92 -3.42 1.73
CA GLU A 183 -20.70 -4.26 0.86
C GLU A 183 -22.20 -4.16 1.25
N GLY A 184 -23.05 -3.98 0.25
CA GLY A 184 -24.49 -3.92 0.40
C GLY A 184 -25.02 -2.56 0.85
N SER A 185 -24.48 -1.95 1.91
CA SER A 185 -24.87 -0.59 2.34
C SER A 185 -23.84 0.07 3.22
N PHE A 186 -23.86 1.40 3.28
CA PHE A 186 -23.03 2.21 4.16
C PHE A 186 -23.74 3.49 4.59
N THR A 187 -23.34 4.08 5.70
CA THR A 187 -23.93 5.30 6.23
C THR A 187 -23.07 6.52 5.83
N THR A 188 -23.72 7.58 5.40
CA THR A 188 -23.12 8.89 5.13
C THR A 188 -23.78 9.94 6.03
N ASN A 189 -23.25 11.15 6.04
CA ASN A 189 -23.89 12.28 6.72
C ASN A 189 -25.31 12.59 6.21
N ASN A 190 -25.63 12.14 4.98
CA ASN A 190 -26.92 12.35 4.34
C ASN A 190 -27.87 11.13 4.47
N GLY A 191 -27.49 10.10 5.23
CA GLY A 191 -28.29 8.89 5.46
C GLY A 191 -27.64 7.63 4.93
N GLN A 192 -28.43 6.57 4.85
CA GLN A 192 -28.00 5.26 4.36
C GLN A 192 -28.00 5.20 2.85
N VAL A 193 -26.92 4.68 2.27
CA VAL A 193 -26.74 4.45 0.83
C VAL A 193 -26.61 2.94 0.59
N PHE A 194 -27.33 2.42 -0.40
CA PHE A 194 -27.22 1.02 -0.83
C PHE A 194 -26.23 0.90 -1.98
N GLY A 195 -25.29 -0.05 -1.85
CA GLY A 195 -24.24 -0.31 -2.83
C GLY A 195 -22.93 -0.74 -2.19
N ASN A 196 -21.96 -1.02 -3.04
CA ASN A 196 -20.61 -1.33 -2.61
C ASN A 196 -19.75 -0.07 -2.68
N ARG A 197 -18.81 0.09 -1.75
CA ARG A 197 -17.90 1.21 -1.71
C ARG A 197 -16.49 0.74 -1.35
N PHE A 198 -15.52 1.08 -2.17
CA PHE A 198 -14.10 0.97 -1.87
C PHE A 198 -13.49 2.37 -1.87
N LEU A 199 -12.81 2.74 -0.80
CA LEU A 199 -12.11 4.02 -0.66
C LEU A 199 -10.68 3.76 -0.21
N PHE A 200 -9.70 4.00 -1.06
CA PHE A 200 -8.30 4.00 -0.67
C PHE A 200 -7.95 5.29 0.06
N LEU A 201 -7.56 5.18 1.32
CA LEU A 201 -7.32 6.32 2.21
C LEU A 201 -5.87 6.75 2.26
N GLY A 202 -4.94 5.81 2.11
CA GLY A 202 -3.52 6.07 2.18
C GLY A 202 -2.70 4.86 2.60
N ILE A 203 -1.49 5.12 3.07
CA ILE A 203 -0.51 4.09 3.47
C ILE A 203 0.05 4.46 4.84
N THR A 204 0.27 3.44 5.68
CA THR A 204 0.82 3.64 7.02
C THR A 204 2.30 4.05 6.97
N ASN A 205 2.70 4.91 7.90
CA ASN A 205 4.10 5.26 8.19
C ASN A 205 4.63 4.60 9.46
N GLY A 206 4.11 3.42 9.78
CA GLY A 206 4.42 2.71 11.01
C GLY A 206 3.50 3.06 12.18
N SER A 207 3.69 2.37 13.29
CA SER A 207 2.93 2.61 14.51
C SER A 207 3.56 3.73 15.34
N MET A 208 2.70 4.41 16.07
CA MET A 208 3.05 5.29 17.17
C MET A 208 2.81 4.55 18.52
N SER A 209 3.22 5.15 19.62
CA SER A 209 2.82 4.65 20.95
C SER A 209 1.30 4.61 21.12
N ASN A 210 0.79 3.76 22.01
CA ASN A 210 -0.63 3.70 22.39
C ASN A 210 -1.58 3.22 21.28
N ASN A 211 -1.22 2.18 20.54
CA ASN A 211 -2.08 1.58 19.50
C ASN A 211 -2.52 2.56 18.39
N LEU A 212 -1.76 3.63 18.19
CA LEU A 212 -2.00 4.59 17.13
C LEU A 212 -1.13 4.27 15.91
N MET A 213 -1.73 4.28 14.74
CA MET A 213 -1.06 4.18 13.45
C MET A 213 -1.16 5.53 12.73
N LYS A 214 -0.04 5.98 12.19
CA LYS A 214 0.02 7.17 11.36
C LYS A 214 -0.15 6.78 9.91
N VAL A 215 -1.06 7.45 9.22
CA VAL A 215 -1.38 7.19 7.81
C VAL A 215 -1.16 8.45 7.00
N THR A 216 -0.35 8.36 5.95
CA THR A 216 -0.21 9.41 4.95
C THR A 216 -1.30 9.27 3.89
N LYS A 217 -1.95 10.39 3.58
CA LYS A 217 -3.14 10.42 2.71
C LYS A 217 -2.81 10.03 1.27
N ALA A 218 -3.72 9.27 0.65
CA ALA A 218 -3.56 8.70 -0.69
C ALA A 218 -3.27 9.73 -1.80
N HIS A 219 -3.80 10.97 -1.71
CA HIS A 219 -3.57 11.97 -2.75
C HIS A 219 -2.10 12.33 -2.95
N LEU A 220 -1.25 12.17 -1.92
CA LEU A 220 0.19 12.38 -2.06
C LEU A 220 0.86 11.34 -2.96
N LEU A 221 0.35 10.11 -2.98
CA LEU A 221 0.85 9.07 -3.90
C LEU A 221 0.52 9.42 -5.34
N ASN A 222 -0.67 9.97 -5.57
CA ASN A 222 -1.03 10.43 -6.90
C ASN A 222 -0.11 11.55 -7.38
N ASN A 223 0.18 12.53 -6.52
CA ASN A 223 1.11 13.62 -6.84
C ASN A 223 2.54 13.10 -7.11
N LEU A 224 2.99 12.11 -6.32
CA LEU A 224 4.31 11.49 -6.49
C LEU A 224 4.41 10.73 -7.81
N ALA A 225 3.37 10.00 -8.20
CA ALA A 225 3.30 9.32 -9.48
C ALA A 225 3.28 10.31 -10.65
N ASP A 226 2.51 11.40 -10.55
CA ASP A 226 2.49 12.47 -11.55
C ASP A 226 3.85 13.15 -11.72
N GLU A 227 4.59 13.37 -10.64
CA GLU A 227 5.95 13.95 -10.68
C GLU A 227 6.98 12.98 -11.29
N PHE A 228 6.80 11.68 -11.12
CA PHE A 228 7.65 10.67 -11.76
C PHE A 228 7.43 10.60 -13.29
N ILE A 229 6.17 10.74 -13.71
CA ILE A 229 5.78 10.57 -15.12
C ILE A 229 6.13 11.80 -15.96
N ASN A 230 6.11 13.02 -15.39
CA ASN A 230 6.38 14.29 -16.07
C ASN A 230 7.85 14.69 -16.05
#